data_a033cdcb63c2b1f9ff5fa199718b61b2
#
_entry.id   a033cdcb63c2b1f9ff5fa199718b61b2
#
_cell.length_a   1.000
_cell.length_b   1.000
_cell.length_c   1.000
_cell.angle_alpha   90.00
_cell.angle_beta   90.00
_cell.angle_gamma   90.00
#
_symmetry.space_group_name_H-M   'P 1'
#
loop_
_entity.id
_entity.type
_entity.pdbx_description
1 polymer ?
#
loop_
_entity_poly.entity_id
_entity_poly.type
_entity_poly.pdbx_seq_one_letter_code
_entity_poly.pdbx_strand_id
1 'polypeptide(L)'
;MNTVADDNSERPWGRYEVLSSSAIHQVKNVYVFPGKRLSYQRHQKRAEHWFIVEGDARITLDGDSFEMSAGDSIDIEIGVAHRIENIGSTNLLFTEIQTGTYFGEDDIERIEDDFGRS
;
A
#
# COMPACT_ATOMS: atom_id res chain seq x y z
N MET A 1 -12.08 17.43 -11.62
CA MET A 1 -12.08 16.68 -11.53
C MET A 1 -12.24 15.74 -11.34
N ASN A 2 -12.27 15.21 -11.21
CA ASN A 2 -12.38 14.30 -11.06
C ASN A 2 -12.30 13.46 -10.77
N THR A 3 -12.27 13.04 -10.42
CA THR A 3 -12.07 12.26 -10.20
C THR A 3 -12.12 11.26 -10.18
N VAL A 4 -11.89 10.94 -9.66
CA VAL A 4 -11.61 9.88 -9.84
C VAL A 4 -11.83 9.00 -8.91
N ALA A 5 -12.17 9.29 -7.95
CA ALA A 5 -12.43 8.44 -7.01
C ALA A 5 -13.33 7.56 -7.45
N ASP A 6 -13.08 6.53 -7.57
CA ASP A 6 -14.01 5.74 -8.09
C ASP A 6 -14.49 4.84 -7.03
N ASP A 7 -15.54 4.22 -7.30
CA ASP A 7 -16.16 3.36 -6.36
C ASP A 7 -15.35 2.12 -6.09
N ASN A 8 -14.32 1.90 -6.88
CA ASN A 8 -13.50 0.71 -6.72
C ASN A 8 -12.34 0.90 -5.80
N SER A 9 -12.23 2.08 -5.18
CA SER A 9 -11.14 2.34 -4.25
C SER A 9 -11.37 1.69 -2.88
N GLU A 10 -12.59 1.24 -2.57
CA GLU A 10 -12.88 0.58 -1.31
C GLU A 10 -12.34 -0.83 -1.30
N ARG A 11 -11.80 -1.26 -0.17
CA ARG A 11 -11.19 -2.58 -0.01
C ARG A 11 -11.57 -3.14 1.37
N PRO A 12 -11.48 -4.46 1.56
CA PRO A 12 -11.83 -5.05 2.87
C PRO A 12 -11.00 -4.48 4.02
N TRP A 13 -9.79 -4.01 3.76
CA TRP A 13 -8.89 -3.50 4.78
C TRP A 13 -8.96 -1.97 4.93
N GLY A 14 -9.66 -1.28 4.04
CA GLY A 14 -9.71 0.18 4.09
C GLY A 14 -10.07 0.77 2.74
N ARG A 15 -9.30 1.74 2.30
CA ARG A 15 -9.54 2.36 0.98
C ARG A 15 -8.29 3.09 0.53
N TYR A 16 -8.27 3.46 -0.73
CA TYR A 16 -7.21 4.33 -1.24
C TYR A 16 -7.79 5.37 -2.19
N GLU A 17 -7.01 6.43 -2.44
CA GLU A 17 -7.37 7.43 -3.44
C GLU A 17 -6.14 7.75 -4.27
N VAL A 18 -6.32 7.86 -5.57
CA VAL A 18 -5.24 8.20 -6.49
C VAL A 18 -5.13 9.71 -6.53
N LEU A 19 -3.96 10.24 -6.20
CA LEU A 19 -3.71 11.67 -6.16
C LEU A 19 -3.11 12.18 -7.46
N SER A 20 -2.29 11.35 -8.13
CA SER A 20 -1.59 11.75 -9.33
C SER A 20 -1.19 10.51 -10.10
N SER A 21 -1.12 10.62 -11.42
CA SER A 21 -0.78 9.47 -12.25
C SER A 21 -0.16 9.96 -13.55
N SER A 22 0.86 9.23 -14.00
CA SER A 22 1.52 9.50 -15.28
C SER A 22 1.98 8.18 -15.87
N ALA A 23 2.69 8.23 -16.99
CA ALA A 23 3.21 7.01 -17.63
C ALA A 23 4.30 6.35 -16.79
N ILE A 24 4.94 7.09 -15.87
CA ILE A 24 6.09 6.59 -15.13
C ILE A 24 5.88 6.56 -13.63
N HIS A 25 4.75 7.08 -13.12
CA HIS A 25 4.51 7.05 -11.67
C HIS A 25 3.03 7.18 -11.35
N GLN A 26 2.67 6.77 -10.13
CA GLN A 26 1.33 6.96 -9.58
C GLN A 26 1.47 7.22 -8.09
N VAL A 27 0.67 8.15 -7.57
CA VAL A 27 0.70 8.51 -6.15
C VAL A 27 -0.68 8.23 -5.56
N LYS A 28 -0.69 7.53 -4.42
CA LYS A 28 -1.93 7.19 -3.73
C LYS A 28 -1.83 7.55 -2.25
N ASN A 29 -2.96 7.96 -1.67
CA ASN A 29 -3.12 7.91 -0.23
C ASN A 29 -3.86 6.63 0.09
N VAL A 30 -3.37 5.89 1.08
CA VAL A 30 -3.93 4.60 1.45
C VAL A 30 -4.32 4.66 2.93
N TYR A 31 -5.57 4.29 3.20
CA TYR A 31 -6.13 4.30 4.57
C TYR A 31 -6.40 2.86 4.96
N VAL A 32 -5.89 2.46 6.13
CA VAL A 32 -6.06 1.10 6.64
C VAL A 32 -6.80 1.16 7.96
N PHE A 33 -7.91 0.42 8.06
CA PHE A 33 -8.71 0.37 9.30
C PHE A 33 -7.91 -0.25 10.44
N PRO A 34 -8.18 0.14 11.69
CA PRO A 34 -7.47 -0.47 12.85
C PRO A 34 -7.61 -1.98 12.84
N GLY A 35 -6.50 -2.65 13.09
CA GLY A 35 -6.48 -4.10 13.17
C GLY A 35 -6.47 -4.82 11.83
N LYS A 36 -6.51 -4.09 10.73
CA LYS A 36 -6.50 -4.69 9.40
C LYS A 36 -5.12 -4.58 8.77
N ARG A 37 -4.90 -5.40 7.74
CA ARG A 37 -3.64 -5.37 7.00
C ARG A 37 -3.90 -5.72 5.55
N LEU A 38 -3.03 -5.23 4.68
CA LEU A 38 -3.07 -5.59 3.27
C LEU A 38 -2.50 -6.99 3.10
N SER A 39 -2.68 -7.56 1.91
CA SER A 39 -2.09 -8.86 1.61
C SER A 39 -0.56 -8.76 1.64
N TYR A 40 0.08 -9.90 1.87
CA TYR A 40 1.53 -10.01 1.69
C TYR A 40 1.73 -10.26 0.21
N GLN A 41 2.37 -9.33 -0.48
CA GLN A 41 2.31 -9.28 -1.94
C GLN A 41 3.59 -8.74 -2.53
N ARG A 42 3.75 -8.94 -3.84
CA ARG A 42 4.86 -8.34 -4.59
C ARG A 42 4.38 -7.90 -5.97
N HIS A 43 5.15 -7.01 -6.58
CA HIS A 43 4.87 -6.48 -7.92
C HIS A 43 6.11 -6.62 -8.78
N GLN A 44 5.92 -6.91 -10.06
CA GLN A 44 7.04 -7.13 -10.97
C GLN A 44 7.38 -5.91 -11.82
N LYS A 45 6.48 -4.93 -11.90
CA LYS A 45 6.64 -3.83 -12.84
C LYS A 45 6.70 -2.47 -12.18
N ARG A 46 6.65 -2.42 -10.83
CA ARG A 46 6.72 -1.15 -10.12
C ARG A 46 7.45 -1.31 -8.79
N ALA A 47 8.15 -0.24 -8.41
CA ALA A 47 8.69 -0.08 -7.07
C ALA A 47 7.78 0.86 -6.30
N GLU A 48 7.90 0.91 -4.98
CA GLU A 48 7.05 1.76 -4.16
C GLU A 48 7.87 2.47 -3.11
N HIS A 49 7.43 3.67 -2.75
CA HIS A 49 7.97 4.42 -1.63
C HIS A 49 6.79 4.76 -0.74
N TRP A 50 6.86 4.39 0.53
CA TRP A 50 5.79 4.63 1.48
C TRP A 50 6.23 5.66 2.52
N PHE A 51 5.37 6.63 2.79
CA PHE A 51 5.57 7.64 3.82
C PHE A 51 4.38 7.58 4.76
N ILE A 52 4.64 7.33 6.06
CA ILE A 52 3.56 7.27 7.04
C ILE A 52 3.16 8.68 7.42
N VAL A 53 1.91 9.04 7.16
CA VAL A 53 1.36 10.36 7.47
C VAL A 53 0.77 10.37 8.87
N GLU A 54 0.04 9.30 9.22
CA GLU A 54 -0.65 9.25 10.51
C GLU A 54 -0.85 7.81 10.92
N GLY A 55 -0.62 7.51 12.19
CA GLY A 55 -0.87 6.19 12.73
C GLY A 55 0.39 5.39 12.96
N ASP A 56 0.20 4.13 13.36
CA ASP A 56 1.29 3.20 13.68
C ASP A 56 1.14 1.95 12.83
N ALA A 57 2.22 1.51 12.24
CA ALA A 57 2.19 0.41 11.28
C ALA A 57 3.24 -0.62 11.62
N ARG A 58 2.94 -1.88 11.28
CA ARG A 58 3.95 -2.93 11.20
C ARG A 58 4.15 -3.25 9.74
N ILE A 59 5.41 -3.19 9.30
CA ILE A 59 5.78 -3.46 7.93
C ILE A 59 6.46 -4.81 7.90
N THR A 60 6.11 -5.66 6.93
CA THR A 60 6.85 -6.87 6.65
C THR A 60 7.48 -6.69 5.28
N LEU A 61 8.79 -6.90 5.20
CA LEU A 61 9.55 -6.69 3.98
C LEU A 61 10.49 -7.88 3.81
N ASP A 62 10.20 -8.69 2.78
CA ASP A 62 11.01 -9.86 2.47
C ASP A 62 11.28 -10.72 3.70
N GLY A 63 10.23 -10.96 4.49
CA GLY A 63 10.30 -11.82 5.67
C GLY A 63 10.62 -11.13 6.97
N ASP A 64 11.16 -9.91 6.94
CA ASP A 64 11.52 -9.17 8.15
C ASP A 64 10.42 -8.19 8.51
N SER A 65 10.11 -8.07 9.80
CA SER A 65 9.06 -7.17 10.27
C SER A 65 9.65 -6.11 11.18
N PHE A 66 9.11 -4.89 11.07
CA PHE A 66 9.51 -3.76 11.93
C PHE A 66 8.36 -2.77 11.98
N GLU A 67 8.42 -1.85 12.93
CA GLU A 67 7.34 -0.86 13.12
C GLU A 67 7.76 0.51 12.61
N MET A 68 6.77 1.24 12.09
CA MET A 68 6.96 2.61 11.60
C MET A 68 5.79 3.46 12.11
N SER A 69 6.05 4.75 12.31
CA SER A 69 5.03 5.69 12.74
C SER A 69 5.14 6.96 11.89
N ALA A 70 4.27 7.94 12.19
CA ALA A 70 4.19 9.17 11.41
C ALA A 70 5.58 9.78 11.19
N GLY A 71 5.89 10.11 9.95
CA GLY A 71 7.18 10.69 9.58
C GLY A 71 8.19 9.68 9.07
N ASP A 72 7.97 8.38 9.28
CA ASP A 72 8.88 7.36 8.79
C ASP A 72 8.56 7.01 7.33
N SER A 73 9.56 6.57 6.58
CA SER A 73 9.36 6.16 5.19
C SER A 73 10.25 4.96 4.85
N ILE A 74 9.90 4.28 3.76
CA ILE A 74 10.62 3.09 3.33
C ILE A 74 10.47 2.92 1.82
N ASP A 75 11.51 2.38 1.19
CA ASP A 75 11.49 2.03 -0.23
C ASP A 75 11.30 0.52 -0.38
N ILE A 76 10.48 0.13 -1.35
CA ILE A 76 10.20 -1.26 -1.68
C ILE A 76 10.58 -1.47 -3.14
N GLU A 77 11.61 -2.29 -3.37
CA GLU A 77 12.09 -2.55 -4.71
C GLU A 77 11.16 -3.48 -5.46
N ILE A 78 11.26 -3.46 -6.78
CA ILE A 78 10.51 -4.37 -7.64
C ILE A 78 10.80 -5.82 -7.19
N GLY A 79 9.75 -6.62 -7.09
CA GLY A 79 9.88 -8.04 -6.76
C GLY A 79 9.97 -8.37 -5.28
N VAL A 80 10.12 -7.38 -4.43
CA VAL A 80 10.26 -7.62 -3.00
C VAL A 80 8.88 -7.79 -2.35
N ALA A 81 8.70 -8.86 -1.60
CA ALA A 81 7.43 -9.13 -0.92
C ALA A 81 7.25 -8.15 0.24
N HIS A 82 6.04 -7.63 0.38
CA HIS A 82 5.79 -6.60 1.39
C HIS A 82 4.35 -6.64 1.88
N ARG A 83 4.15 -6.13 3.10
CA ARG A 83 2.84 -6.01 3.73
C ARG A 83 2.87 -4.87 4.74
N ILE A 84 1.74 -4.18 4.89
CA ILE A 84 1.57 -3.19 5.93
C ILE A 84 0.33 -3.54 6.76
N GLU A 85 0.45 -3.39 8.07
CA GLU A 85 -0.59 -3.68 9.03
C GLU A 85 -0.81 -2.47 9.92
N ASN A 86 -2.07 -2.12 10.18
CA ASN A 86 -2.38 -1.06 11.13
C ASN A 86 -2.41 -1.66 12.53
N ILE A 87 -1.44 -1.32 13.35
CA ILE A 87 -1.34 -1.81 14.72
C ILE A 87 -1.81 -0.78 15.74
N GLY A 88 -2.34 0.36 15.27
CA GLY A 88 -2.86 1.40 16.14
C GLY A 88 -4.36 1.29 16.35
N SER A 89 -4.91 2.30 17.02
CA SER A 89 -6.35 2.33 17.34
C SER A 89 -7.15 3.25 16.45
N THR A 90 -6.51 3.97 15.52
CA THR A 90 -7.16 4.87 14.58
C THR A 90 -6.75 4.45 13.18
N ASN A 91 -7.34 5.07 12.17
CA ASN A 91 -6.96 4.78 10.78
C ASN A 91 -5.49 5.10 10.56
N LEU A 92 -4.82 4.22 9.84
CA LEU A 92 -3.47 4.44 9.37
C LEU A 92 -3.56 5.11 8.02
N LEU A 93 -2.80 6.18 7.81
CA LEU A 93 -2.72 6.84 6.51
C LEU A 93 -1.27 6.85 6.07
N PHE A 94 -1.00 6.28 4.90
CA PHE A 94 0.32 6.42 4.29
C PHE A 94 0.17 6.83 2.83
N THR A 95 1.16 7.57 2.35
CA THR A 95 1.22 7.99 0.96
C THR A 95 2.18 7.08 0.24
N GLU A 96 1.72 6.52 -0.87
CA GLU A 96 2.46 5.54 -1.65
C GLU A 96 2.81 6.16 -2.99
N ILE A 97 4.10 6.17 -3.32
CA ILE A 97 4.57 6.64 -4.62
C ILE A 97 5.05 5.40 -5.37
N GLN A 98 4.40 5.10 -6.48
CA GLN A 98 4.73 3.96 -7.32
C GLN A 98 5.51 4.48 -8.53
N THR A 99 6.61 3.83 -8.87
CA THR A 99 7.40 4.19 -10.06
C THR A 99 7.66 2.92 -10.86
N GLY A 100 7.59 3.03 -12.17
CA GLY A 100 7.82 1.87 -13.02
C GLY A 100 7.16 2.02 -14.37
N THR A 101 6.78 0.88 -14.95
CA THR A 101 6.24 0.84 -16.30
C THR A 101 4.77 0.48 -16.36
N TYR A 102 4.19 0.03 -15.24
CA TYR A 102 2.80 -0.42 -15.24
C TYR A 102 2.26 -0.39 -13.81
N PHE A 103 1.06 0.15 -13.64
CA PHE A 103 0.48 0.36 -12.30
C PHE A 103 -0.87 -0.35 -12.13
N GLY A 104 -1.22 -1.25 -13.02
CA GLY A 104 -2.48 -1.98 -12.92
C GLY A 104 -2.50 -2.92 -11.73
N GLU A 105 -3.69 -3.14 -11.18
CA GLU A 105 -3.85 -3.99 -10.00
C GLU A 105 -3.68 -5.47 -10.32
N ASP A 106 -3.58 -5.83 -11.59
CA ASP A 106 -3.30 -7.21 -11.97
C ASP A 106 -1.80 -7.54 -11.93
N ASP A 107 -0.94 -6.55 -11.72
CA ASP A 107 0.48 -6.79 -11.45
C ASP A 107 0.66 -7.00 -9.95
N ILE A 108 0.01 -8.01 -9.41
CA ILE A 108 0.10 -8.33 -8.01
C ILE A 108 0.12 -9.84 -7.85
N GLU A 109 1.08 -10.31 -7.07
CA GLU A 109 1.12 -11.69 -6.64
C GLU A 109 0.83 -11.68 -5.14
N ARG A 110 -0.33 -12.17 -4.73
CA ARG A 110 -0.68 -12.24 -3.32
C ARG A 110 -0.16 -13.54 -2.75
N ILE A 111 0.78 -13.43 -1.83
CA ILE A 111 1.40 -14.57 -1.18
C ILE A 111 0.52 -15.03 -0.01
N GLU A 112 -0.09 -14.06 0.69
CA GLU A 112 -0.95 -14.34 1.82
C GLU A 112 -1.99 -13.23 1.92
N ASP A 113 -3.26 -13.55 2.12
CA ASP A 113 -4.31 -12.56 2.18
C ASP A 113 -5.37 -12.98 3.19
N ASP A 114 -5.64 -12.11 4.18
CA ASP A 114 -6.63 -12.38 5.24
C ASP A 114 -8.05 -12.45 4.69
N PHE A 115 -8.29 -11.94 3.50
CA PHE A 115 -9.63 -11.83 2.92
C PHE A 115 -9.88 -12.84 1.81
N GLY A 116 -8.97 -13.78 1.60
CA GLY A 116 -9.18 -14.87 0.66
C GLY A 116 -9.08 -14.50 -0.81
N ARG A 117 -8.51 -13.36 -1.15
CA ARG A 117 -8.31 -12.98 -2.56
C ARG A 117 -7.07 -13.67 -3.10
N SER A 118 -7.07 -13.91 -4.37
CA SER A 118 -5.90 -14.54 -4.98
C SER A 118 -5.12 -13.57 -5.86
#